data_bb89e3339858715da188c170432fb9d5
#
_entry.id   bb89e3339858715da188c170432fb9d5
#
_cell.length_a   1.000
_cell.length_b   1.000
_cell.length_c   1.000
_cell.angle_alpha   90.00
_cell.angle_beta   90.00
_cell.angle_gamma   90.00
#
_symmetry.space_group_name_H-M   'P 1'
#
loop_
_entity.id
_entity.type
_entity.pdbx_description
1 polymer ?
#
loop_
_entity_poly.entity_id
_entity_poly.type
_entity_poly.pdbx_seq_one_letter_code
_entity_poly.pdbx_strand_id
1 'polypeptide(L)'
;STQRNIGLGFGHSMLALDNVTRGLGEIDLNVGVLEADLNDNWEVLGEAIQTVIRAEVAAGRSKISDPYALLKDLTRGKRIGHDDLIAFINGLDISKEAKQRLIALRPSSYTGLAAELTKRFRN
;
A
#
# COMPACT_ATOMS: atom_id res chain seq x y z
N SER A 1 20.27 10.16 42.73
CA SER A 1 21.02 10.21 41.48
C SER A 1 20.17 10.04 40.22
N THR A 2 19.00 9.46 40.29
CA THR A 2 18.06 9.35 39.17
C THR A 2 17.64 10.71 38.60
N GLN A 3 17.42 11.68 39.47
CA GLN A 3 17.05 13.06 39.07
C GLN A 3 18.14 13.74 38.20
N ARG A 4 19.40 13.40 38.42
CA ARG A 4 20.50 13.94 37.64
C ARG A 4 20.43 13.52 36.15
N ASN A 5 19.88 12.34 35.88
CA ASN A 5 19.79 11.78 34.53
C ASN A 5 18.56 12.28 33.76
N ILE A 6 17.59 12.88 34.43
CA ILE A 6 16.38 13.41 33.76
C ILE A 6 16.75 14.51 32.76
N GLY A 7 17.54 15.49 33.19
CA GLY A 7 18.01 16.58 32.31
C GLY A 7 18.85 16.06 31.13
N LEU A 8 19.68 15.03 31.37
CA LEU A 8 20.46 14.39 30.33
C LEU A 8 19.58 13.69 29.28
N GLY A 9 18.51 13.02 29.73
CA GLY A 9 17.53 12.40 28.85
C GLY A 9 16.85 13.42 27.92
N PHE A 10 16.39 14.55 28.47
CA PHE A 10 15.82 15.65 27.68
C PHE A 10 16.85 16.24 26.69
N GLY A 11 18.10 16.46 27.13
CA GLY A 11 19.15 17.00 26.27
C GLY A 11 19.44 16.10 25.08
N HIS A 12 19.56 14.79 25.30
CA HIS A 12 19.76 13.82 24.21
C HIS A 12 18.55 13.72 23.28
N SER A 13 17.31 13.79 23.82
CA SER A 13 16.11 13.77 22.99
C SER A 13 16.01 15.00 22.09
N MET A 14 16.29 16.19 22.64
CA MET A 14 16.32 17.43 21.85
C MET A 14 17.37 17.37 20.73
N LEU A 15 18.59 16.90 21.07
CA LEU A 15 19.65 16.75 20.07
C LEU A 15 19.28 15.76 18.97
N ALA A 16 18.65 14.64 19.33
CA ALA A 16 18.18 13.65 18.37
C ALA A 16 17.11 14.23 17.44
N LEU A 17 16.13 14.94 17.98
CA LEU A 17 15.06 15.57 17.18
C LEU A 17 15.59 16.67 16.25
N ASP A 18 16.56 17.47 16.73
CA ASP A 18 17.20 18.49 15.90
C ASP A 18 17.95 17.85 14.71
N ASN A 19 18.72 16.79 14.97
CA ASN A 19 19.42 16.08 13.90
C ASN A 19 18.48 15.38 12.93
N VAL A 20 17.36 14.79 13.40
CA VAL A 20 16.31 14.22 12.53
C VAL A 20 15.70 15.31 11.65
N THR A 21 15.38 16.47 12.22
CA THR A 21 14.81 17.60 11.47
C THR A 21 15.76 18.09 10.37
N ARG A 22 17.05 18.20 10.69
CA ARG A 22 18.08 18.57 9.70
C ARG A 22 18.19 17.51 8.61
N GLY A 23 18.31 16.23 8.99
CA GLY A 23 18.38 15.12 8.02
C GLY A 23 17.19 15.05 7.09
N LEU A 24 15.97 15.29 7.60
CA LEU A 24 14.76 15.36 6.79
C LEU A 24 14.78 16.53 5.78
N GLY A 25 15.43 17.64 6.14
CA GLY A 25 15.60 18.79 5.23
C GLY A 25 16.62 18.55 4.10
N GLU A 26 17.47 17.52 4.24
CA GLU A 26 18.49 17.16 3.25
C GLU A 26 18.08 15.99 2.34
N ILE A 27 16.86 15.42 2.55
CA ILE A 27 16.35 14.31 1.74
C ILE A 27 15.66 14.87 0.48
N ASP A 28 16.06 14.36 -0.67
CA ASP A 28 15.40 14.58 -1.94
C ASP A 28 14.68 13.31 -2.41
N LEU A 29 13.49 13.46 -2.98
CA LEU A 29 12.69 12.36 -3.50
C LEU A 29 12.90 12.21 -5.01
N ASN A 30 13.44 11.08 -5.43
CA ASN A 30 13.48 10.74 -6.85
C ASN A 30 12.12 10.12 -7.28
N VAL A 31 11.17 10.99 -7.63
CA VAL A 31 9.80 10.60 -8.00
C VAL A 31 9.80 9.61 -9.17
N GLY A 32 10.66 9.81 -10.17
CA GLY A 32 10.71 8.92 -11.34
C GLY A 32 11.13 7.48 -11.00
N VAL A 33 12.09 7.32 -10.06
CA VAL A 33 12.49 5.99 -9.58
C VAL A 33 11.37 5.35 -8.76
N LEU A 34 10.70 6.11 -7.90
CA LEU A 34 9.58 5.60 -7.10
C LEU A 34 8.40 5.14 -7.98
N GLU A 35 8.06 5.90 -9.01
CA GLU A 35 7.02 5.51 -9.97
C GLU A 35 7.39 4.26 -10.77
N ALA A 36 8.63 4.17 -11.23
CA ALA A 36 9.10 3.00 -11.96
C ALA A 36 9.05 1.75 -11.07
N ASP A 37 9.53 1.86 -9.83
CA ASP A 37 9.51 0.77 -8.87
C ASP A 37 8.08 0.31 -8.53
N LEU A 38 7.15 1.23 -8.34
CA LEU A 38 5.73 0.90 -8.12
C LEU A 38 5.10 0.23 -9.36
N ASN A 39 5.39 0.72 -10.56
CA ASN A 39 4.85 0.15 -11.79
C ASN A 39 5.38 -1.25 -12.10
N ASP A 40 6.53 -1.60 -11.55
CA ASP A 40 7.12 -2.94 -11.66
C ASP A 40 6.58 -3.93 -10.60
N ASN A 41 5.82 -3.46 -9.61
CA ASN A 41 5.37 -4.24 -8.45
C ASN A 41 3.83 -4.28 -8.35
N TRP A 42 3.15 -4.93 -9.32
CA TRP A 42 1.69 -5.03 -9.37
C TRP A 42 1.10 -5.90 -8.24
N GLU A 43 1.88 -6.75 -7.61
CA GLU A 43 1.51 -7.56 -6.45
C GLU A 43 1.07 -6.75 -5.23
N VAL A 44 1.43 -5.47 -5.13
CA VAL A 44 0.93 -4.57 -4.05
C VAL A 44 -0.59 -4.41 -4.08
N LEU A 45 -1.23 -4.65 -5.23
CA LEU A 45 -2.69 -4.62 -5.37
C LEU A 45 -3.39 -5.89 -4.88
N GLY A 46 -2.64 -6.92 -4.48
CA GLY A 46 -3.19 -8.19 -4.01
C GLY A 46 -4.15 -8.03 -2.84
N GLU A 47 -3.83 -7.16 -1.88
CA GLU A 47 -4.71 -6.87 -0.75
C GLU A 47 -6.04 -6.22 -1.18
N ALA A 48 -5.98 -5.25 -2.09
CA ALA A 48 -7.17 -4.61 -2.64
C ALA A 48 -8.10 -5.62 -3.31
N ILE A 49 -7.53 -6.49 -4.13
CA ILE A 49 -8.29 -7.55 -4.84
C ILE A 49 -8.92 -8.51 -3.82
N GLN A 50 -8.15 -8.97 -2.84
CA GLN A 50 -8.64 -9.88 -1.80
C GLN A 50 -9.81 -9.25 -1.02
N THR A 51 -9.70 -7.97 -0.68
CA THR A 51 -10.73 -7.23 0.05
C THR A 51 -12.02 -7.14 -0.76
N VAL A 52 -11.92 -6.82 -2.05
CA VAL A 52 -13.09 -6.76 -2.94
C VAL A 52 -13.74 -8.13 -3.10
N ILE A 53 -12.96 -9.21 -3.30
CA ILE A 53 -13.50 -10.56 -3.39
C ILE A 53 -14.26 -10.93 -2.10
N ARG A 54 -13.70 -10.64 -0.93
CA ARG A 54 -14.37 -10.91 0.36
C ARG A 54 -15.69 -10.13 0.49
N ALA A 55 -15.71 -8.87 0.04
CA ALA A 55 -16.93 -8.06 0.04
C ALA A 55 -17.99 -8.64 -0.91
N GLU A 56 -17.61 -9.13 -2.09
CA GLU A 56 -18.51 -9.77 -3.05
C GLU A 56 -19.07 -11.10 -2.51
N VAL A 57 -18.24 -11.90 -1.84
CA VAL A 57 -18.66 -13.13 -1.16
C VAL A 57 -19.66 -12.82 -0.04
N ALA A 58 -19.34 -11.85 0.83
CA ALA A 58 -20.22 -11.44 1.92
C ALA A 58 -21.57 -10.89 1.42
N ALA A 59 -21.59 -10.27 0.25
CA ALA A 59 -22.81 -9.79 -0.40
C ALA A 59 -23.56 -10.87 -1.22
N GLY A 60 -23.10 -12.12 -1.23
CA GLY A 60 -23.72 -13.22 -1.97
C GLY A 60 -23.54 -13.15 -3.49
N ARG A 61 -22.62 -12.30 -4.00
CA ARG A 61 -22.37 -12.12 -5.44
C ARG A 61 -21.17 -12.91 -5.95
N SER A 62 -20.52 -13.69 -5.09
CA SER A 62 -19.38 -14.55 -5.43
C SER A 62 -19.46 -15.85 -4.64
N LYS A 63 -19.00 -16.95 -5.25
CA LYS A 63 -18.89 -18.27 -4.62
C LYS A 63 -17.43 -18.65 -4.30
N ILE A 64 -16.51 -17.70 -4.39
CA ILE A 64 -15.10 -17.93 -4.12
C ILE A 64 -14.91 -18.28 -2.63
N SER A 65 -14.44 -19.47 -2.34
CA SER A 65 -14.26 -19.98 -0.97
C SER A 65 -12.98 -19.49 -0.31
N ASP A 66 -11.89 -19.37 -1.07
CA ASP A 66 -10.58 -18.94 -0.55
C ASP A 66 -9.91 -17.91 -1.46
N PRO A 67 -10.18 -16.60 -1.23
CA PRO A 67 -9.56 -15.51 -1.97
C PRO A 67 -8.03 -15.45 -1.82
N TYR A 68 -7.51 -15.91 -0.68
CA TYR A 68 -6.08 -15.90 -0.40
C TYR A 68 -5.33 -16.94 -1.26
N ALA A 69 -5.86 -18.17 -1.32
CA ALA A 69 -5.27 -19.23 -2.13
C ALA A 69 -5.21 -18.84 -3.61
N LEU A 70 -6.27 -18.21 -4.15
CA LEU A 70 -6.31 -17.71 -5.53
C LEU A 70 -5.19 -16.71 -5.83
N LEU A 71 -4.98 -15.74 -4.95
CA LEU A 71 -3.92 -14.75 -5.13
C LEU A 71 -2.53 -15.35 -4.96
N LYS A 72 -2.37 -16.25 -4.00
CA LYS A 72 -1.11 -16.95 -3.78
C LYS A 72 -0.70 -17.76 -5.01
N ASP A 73 -1.63 -18.41 -5.69
CA ASP A 73 -1.34 -19.17 -6.90
C ASP A 73 -0.97 -18.25 -8.08
N LEU A 74 -1.58 -17.06 -8.17
CA LEU A 74 -1.23 -16.05 -9.14
C LEU A 74 0.21 -15.54 -8.94
N THR A 75 0.62 -15.29 -7.69
CA THR A 75 1.92 -14.66 -7.34
C THR A 75 3.06 -15.65 -7.19
N ARG A 76 2.77 -16.96 -7.10
CA ARG A 76 3.77 -17.98 -6.78
C ARG A 76 4.86 -18.09 -7.85
N GLY A 77 6.07 -17.63 -7.47
CA GLY A 77 7.29 -17.87 -8.26
C GLY A 77 7.45 -17.03 -9.51
N LYS A 78 6.63 -16.00 -9.73
CA LYS A 78 6.76 -15.07 -10.86
C LYS A 78 6.34 -13.65 -10.47
N ARG A 79 7.00 -12.67 -11.07
CA ARG A 79 6.51 -11.29 -11.08
C ARG A 79 5.21 -11.22 -11.86
N ILE A 80 4.26 -10.47 -11.34
CA ILE A 80 2.99 -10.23 -12.00
C ILE A 80 3.06 -8.87 -12.67
N GLY A 81 2.70 -8.85 -13.96
CA GLY A 81 2.52 -7.62 -14.70
C GLY A 81 1.06 -7.16 -14.72
N HIS A 82 0.85 -6.00 -15.32
CA HIS A 82 -0.48 -5.43 -15.54
C HIS A 82 -1.42 -6.43 -16.25
N ASP A 83 -0.96 -7.04 -17.34
CA ASP A 83 -1.80 -7.90 -18.18
C ASP A 83 -2.17 -9.20 -17.47
N ASP A 84 -1.24 -9.77 -16.68
CA ASP A 84 -1.51 -10.95 -15.83
C ASP A 84 -2.63 -10.64 -14.83
N LEU A 85 -2.55 -9.46 -14.20
CA LEU A 85 -3.55 -9.02 -13.22
C LEU A 85 -4.93 -8.79 -13.86
N ILE A 86 -4.98 -8.15 -15.02
CA ILE A 86 -6.22 -7.94 -15.79
C ILE A 86 -6.84 -9.28 -16.20
N ALA A 87 -6.04 -10.21 -16.72
CA ALA A 87 -6.51 -11.55 -17.08
C ALA A 87 -7.09 -12.28 -15.87
N PHE A 88 -6.40 -12.20 -14.72
CA PHE A 88 -6.87 -12.77 -13.46
C PHE A 88 -8.20 -12.16 -13.00
N ILE A 89 -8.32 -10.83 -12.97
CA ILE A 89 -9.55 -10.13 -12.55
C ILE A 89 -10.73 -10.50 -13.45
N ASN A 90 -10.51 -10.59 -14.75
CA ASN A 90 -11.55 -10.97 -15.70
C ASN A 90 -12.06 -12.40 -15.48
N GLY A 91 -11.20 -13.31 -15.02
CA GLY A 91 -11.55 -14.70 -14.68
C GLY A 91 -12.28 -14.87 -13.33
N LEU A 92 -12.32 -13.84 -12.46
CA LEU A 92 -12.96 -13.95 -11.15
C LEU A 92 -14.49 -14.03 -11.27
N ASP A 93 -15.09 -14.84 -10.37
CA ASP A 93 -16.56 -14.89 -10.18
C ASP A 93 -17.00 -13.77 -9.22
N ILE A 94 -17.00 -12.54 -9.71
CA ILE A 94 -17.44 -11.33 -8.98
C ILE A 94 -18.28 -10.45 -9.91
N SER A 95 -18.97 -9.46 -9.34
CA SER A 95 -19.82 -8.55 -10.12
C SER A 95 -19.02 -7.76 -11.16
N LYS A 96 -19.70 -7.33 -12.22
CA LYS A 96 -19.09 -6.54 -13.30
C LYS A 96 -18.54 -5.21 -12.79
N GLU A 97 -19.26 -4.58 -11.86
CA GLU A 97 -18.88 -3.34 -11.21
C GLU A 97 -17.59 -3.51 -10.37
N ALA A 98 -17.48 -4.62 -9.65
CA ALA A 98 -16.28 -4.95 -8.89
C ALA A 98 -15.06 -5.16 -9.81
N LYS A 99 -15.23 -5.90 -10.92
CA LYS A 99 -14.17 -6.06 -11.93
C LYS A 99 -13.70 -4.72 -12.47
N GLN A 100 -14.62 -3.84 -12.87
CA GLN A 100 -14.26 -2.52 -13.42
C GLN A 100 -13.46 -1.68 -12.42
N ARG A 101 -13.84 -1.69 -11.14
CA ARG A 101 -13.09 -0.98 -10.09
C ARG A 101 -11.69 -1.53 -9.92
N LEU A 102 -11.53 -2.85 -9.92
CA LEU A 102 -10.22 -3.50 -9.78
C LEU A 102 -9.32 -3.24 -11.00
N ILE A 103 -9.86 -3.30 -12.21
CA ILE A 103 -9.13 -3.03 -13.46
C ILE A 103 -8.62 -1.57 -13.52
N ALA A 104 -9.35 -0.64 -12.91
CA ALA A 104 -8.95 0.77 -12.85
C ALA A 104 -7.81 1.05 -11.86
N LEU A 105 -7.51 0.15 -10.92
CA LEU A 105 -6.45 0.33 -9.95
C LEU A 105 -5.06 0.31 -10.60
N ARG A 106 -4.19 1.12 -10.03
CA ARG A 106 -2.75 1.14 -10.36
C ARG A 106 -1.96 1.16 -9.05
N PRO A 107 -0.77 0.53 -8.97
CA PRO A 107 0.07 0.58 -7.78
C PRO A 107 0.31 2.02 -7.29
N SER A 108 0.62 2.94 -8.20
CA SER A 108 0.87 4.35 -7.90
C SER A 108 -0.34 5.12 -7.39
N SER A 109 -1.56 4.67 -7.67
CA SER A 109 -2.81 5.32 -7.23
C SER A 109 -3.44 4.67 -5.99
N TYR A 110 -2.94 3.51 -5.55
CA TYR A 110 -3.46 2.80 -4.38
C TYR A 110 -2.88 3.35 -3.08
N THR A 111 -3.17 4.60 -2.79
CA THR A 111 -2.63 5.34 -1.63
C THR A 111 -3.66 5.54 -0.51
N GLY A 112 -4.90 5.12 -0.71
CA GLY A 112 -5.98 5.35 0.24
C GLY A 112 -6.13 6.84 0.59
N LEU A 113 -6.21 7.15 1.88
CA LEU A 113 -6.35 8.52 2.39
C LEU A 113 -5.01 9.18 2.76
N ALA A 114 -3.87 8.59 2.44
CA ALA A 114 -2.56 9.09 2.89
C ALA A 114 -2.32 10.55 2.49
N ALA A 115 -2.59 10.91 1.24
CA ALA A 115 -2.41 12.27 0.75
C ALA A 115 -3.39 13.28 1.41
N GLU A 116 -4.60 12.85 1.76
CA GLU A 116 -5.58 13.68 2.45
C GLU A 116 -5.21 13.87 3.92
N LEU A 117 -4.80 12.81 4.59
CA LEU A 117 -4.40 12.85 6.00
C LEU A 117 -3.18 13.74 6.20
N THR A 118 -2.17 13.66 5.33
CA THR A 118 -0.99 14.53 5.43
C THR A 118 -1.31 16.02 5.27
N LYS A 119 -2.33 16.39 4.49
CA LYS A 119 -2.76 17.79 4.38
C LYS A 119 -3.26 18.38 5.70
N ARG A 120 -3.82 17.53 6.60
CA ARG A 120 -4.34 17.97 7.90
C ARG A 120 -3.23 18.39 8.88
N PHE A 121 -1.99 17.97 8.64
CA PHE A 121 -0.83 18.32 9.48
C PHE A 121 0.03 19.45 8.91
N ARG A 122 -0.42 20.06 7.83
CA ARG A 122 0.31 21.13 7.12
C ARG A 122 -0.13 22.54 7.54
N ASN A 123 -0.59 22.70 8.79
CA ASN A 123 -0.88 24.02 9.39
C ASN A 123 0.33 24.56 10.14
#